data_72950c00922c52cbe5e8bf25ee6178a5
#
_entry.id   72950c00922c52cbe5e8bf25ee6178a5
#
_cell.length_a   1.000
_cell.length_b   1.000
_cell.length_c   1.000
_cell.angle_alpha   90.00
_cell.angle_beta   90.00
_cell.angle_gamma   90.00
#
_symmetry.space_group_name_H-M   'P 1'
#
loop_
_entity.id
_entity.type
_entity.pdbx_description
1 polymer ?
#
loop_
_entity_poly.entity_id
_entity_poly.type
_entity_poly.pdbx_seq_one_letter_code
_entity_poly.pdbx_strand_id
1 'polypeptide(L)'
;MGCCDAPGLMPIEEAMDKMLSRIKPIQTTLSLPLADALGFVLAEDVLSPIHVPPFDNSAMDGYAIRIQDLEASTVLPMVGKSFAGQPFEGEWPTGTCVRIMTGAKIPEGCDAVIMQENTTVTEAGIQFNQTDVEPQNNIRPTGDDIKQGDIVLAKGARLTPRDIPMIASLGVSHVTVVRKPKVAFFSTGDELKPLGEPLEAGQIYDSNRYGIKPLIENFGCEAIDLGIIPDCPETLKATFEKAQTLADVVVTSGGVSVGEADYTKDILEQLGEIGFWKLAIKPGKPFAFGKLSTAWFCGLPGNPVSAVLTMYVLVQPMLAKLAGHTEWKAPESIPATTKTAFKKAPGRTDYQRGIYTLEDGKFVVETTGNQSSGAFRSMSLANCFVVLERERGRVEVGETVQIQLFNSTLY
;
A
#
# COMPACT_ATOMS: atom_id res chain seq x y z
N MET A 1 -35.35 15.58 20.81
CA MET A 1 -34.48 14.38 20.74
C MET A 1 -33.95 14.31 19.31
N GLY A 2 -32.66 14.58 19.14
CA GLY A 2 -32.04 14.60 17.82
C GLY A 2 -31.94 13.18 17.26
N CYS A 3 -31.98 13.06 15.95
CA CYS A 3 -31.89 11.79 15.17
C CYS A 3 -30.56 11.01 15.42
N CYS A 4 -29.75 11.40 16.39
CA CYS A 4 -28.36 10.96 16.62
C CYS A 4 -28.23 9.86 17.68
N ASP A 5 -29.21 9.67 18.55
CA ASP A 5 -29.21 8.68 19.63
C ASP A 5 -30.13 7.48 19.34
N ALA A 6 -30.20 7.04 18.09
CA ALA A 6 -30.97 5.84 17.77
C ALA A 6 -30.26 4.63 18.41
N PRO A 7 -30.89 3.90 19.37
CA PRO A 7 -30.32 2.70 19.93
C PRO A 7 -30.10 1.69 18.80
N GLY A 8 -28.90 1.07 18.76
CA GLY A 8 -28.54 0.02 17.81
C GLY A 8 -27.60 0.44 16.66
N LEU A 9 -26.89 1.59 16.75
CA LEU A 9 -25.79 1.90 15.82
C LEU A 9 -24.52 1.17 16.28
N MET A 10 -23.96 0.34 15.38
CA MET A 10 -22.73 -0.39 15.62
C MET A 10 -21.49 0.52 15.40
N PRO A 11 -20.56 0.63 16.35
CA PRO A 11 -19.28 1.30 16.13
C PRO A 11 -18.52 0.69 14.96
N ILE A 12 -17.70 1.51 14.25
CA ILE A 12 -16.92 1.03 13.10
C ILE A 12 -15.91 -0.03 13.54
N GLU A 13 -15.27 0.16 14.68
CA GLU A 13 -14.29 -0.73 15.26
C GLU A 13 -14.91 -2.13 15.51
N GLU A 14 -16.11 -2.16 16.10
CA GLU A 14 -16.84 -3.41 16.32
C GLU A 14 -17.23 -4.11 15.00
N ALA A 15 -17.68 -3.33 14.00
CA ALA A 15 -18.00 -3.86 12.69
C ALA A 15 -16.76 -4.46 12.01
N MET A 16 -15.62 -3.75 12.11
CA MET A 16 -14.34 -4.18 11.59
C MET A 16 -13.88 -5.50 12.23
N ASP A 17 -13.90 -5.58 13.56
CA ASP A 17 -13.50 -6.76 14.30
C ASP A 17 -14.37 -7.97 13.94
N LYS A 18 -15.70 -7.80 13.90
CA LYS A 18 -16.64 -8.83 13.49
C LYS A 18 -16.40 -9.32 12.06
N MET A 19 -16.08 -8.40 11.16
CA MET A 19 -15.80 -8.72 9.77
C MET A 19 -14.45 -9.43 9.62
N LEU A 20 -13.39 -8.82 10.13
CA LEU A 20 -12.04 -9.35 9.97
C LEU A 20 -11.83 -10.69 10.68
N SER A 21 -12.46 -10.93 11.85
CA SER A 21 -12.36 -12.23 12.55
C SER A 21 -12.85 -13.42 11.71
N ARG A 22 -13.74 -13.19 10.75
CA ARG A 22 -14.28 -14.23 9.87
C ARG A 22 -13.44 -14.47 8.60
N ILE A 23 -12.63 -13.50 8.18
CA ILE A 23 -11.86 -13.56 6.93
C ILE A 23 -10.58 -14.38 7.13
N LYS A 24 -10.39 -15.35 6.23
CA LYS A 24 -9.13 -16.10 6.10
C LYS A 24 -8.46 -15.72 4.77
N PRO A 25 -7.12 -15.60 4.75
CA PRO A 25 -6.38 -15.34 3.52
C PRO A 25 -6.62 -16.43 2.46
N ILE A 26 -6.58 -16.02 1.19
CA ILE A 26 -6.55 -16.91 0.04
C ILE A 26 -5.31 -17.79 0.13
N GLN A 27 -5.48 -19.09 -0.09
CA GLN A 27 -4.37 -20.07 -0.02
C GLN A 27 -3.74 -20.36 -1.38
N THR A 28 -4.39 -19.94 -2.47
CA THR A 28 -3.87 -20.13 -3.83
C THR A 28 -2.69 -19.22 -4.09
N THR A 29 -1.57 -19.79 -4.48
CA THR A 29 -0.33 -19.08 -4.77
C THR A 29 0.03 -19.15 -6.26
N LEU A 30 0.83 -18.19 -6.70
CA LEU A 30 1.39 -18.09 -8.05
C LEU A 30 2.90 -17.85 -7.94
N SER A 31 3.67 -18.49 -8.81
CA SER A 31 5.06 -18.11 -9.03
C SER A 31 5.10 -17.11 -10.18
N LEU A 32 5.54 -15.90 -9.93
CA LEU A 32 5.60 -14.82 -10.92
C LEU A 32 7.03 -14.36 -11.17
N PRO A 33 7.38 -13.99 -12.42
CA PRO A 33 8.58 -13.21 -12.66
C PRO A 33 8.57 -11.95 -11.78
N LEU A 34 9.73 -11.59 -11.24
CA LEU A 34 9.85 -10.44 -10.34
C LEU A 34 9.30 -9.14 -10.96
N ALA A 35 9.49 -8.96 -12.27
CA ALA A 35 8.99 -7.79 -13.02
C ALA A 35 7.46 -7.65 -12.99
N ASP A 36 6.72 -8.76 -12.85
CA ASP A 36 5.26 -8.81 -12.86
C ASP A 36 4.65 -8.88 -11.45
N ALA A 37 5.49 -8.93 -10.42
CA ALA A 37 5.07 -9.17 -9.04
C ALA A 37 4.67 -7.90 -8.26
N LEU A 38 4.85 -6.70 -8.83
CA LEU A 38 4.52 -5.44 -8.17
C LEU A 38 3.05 -5.42 -7.72
N GLY A 39 2.84 -5.04 -6.45
CA GLY A 39 1.51 -4.92 -5.84
C GLY A 39 0.89 -6.25 -5.38
N PHE A 40 1.52 -7.39 -5.66
CA PHE A 40 1.12 -8.68 -5.07
C PHE A 40 1.63 -8.81 -3.64
N VAL A 41 1.04 -9.74 -2.89
CA VAL A 41 1.43 -10.08 -1.52
C VAL A 41 2.24 -11.37 -1.53
N LEU A 42 3.39 -11.38 -0.86
CA LEU A 42 4.25 -12.54 -0.74
C LEU A 42 3.55 -13.69 0.00
N ALA A 43 3.61 -14.89 -0.56
CA ALA A 43 3.06 -16.11 0.04
C ALA A 43 4.07 -16.84 0.93
N GLU A 44 5.35 -16.50 0.83
CA GLU A 44 6.47 -17.02 1.61
C GLU A 44 7.54 -15.96 1.81
N ASP A 45 8.46 -16.20 2.76
CA ASP A 45 9.58 -15.31 2.98
C ASP A 45 10.53 -15.32 1.79
N VAL A 46 11.08 -14.15 1.44
CA VAL A 46 12.18 -14.03 0.48
C VAL A 46 13.49 -14.09 1.26
N LEU A 47 14.20 -15.20 1.09
CA LEU A 47 15.53 -15.40 1.69
C LEU A 47 16.62 -14.98 0.72
N SER A 48 17.67 -14.35 1.23
CA SER A 48 18.82 -14.02 0.41
C SER A 48 19.63 -15.28 0.05
N PRO A 49 19.77 -15.63 -1.24
CA PRO A 49 20.61 -16.78 -1.65
C PRO A 49 22.11 -16.45 -1.63
N ILE A 50 22.49 -15.20 -1.47
CA ILE A 50 23.87 -14.71 -1.52
C ILE A 50 24.13 -13.67 -0.43
N HIS A 51 25.38 -13.34 -0.21
CA HIS A 51 25.76 -12.11 0.51
C HIS A 51 25.63 -10.89 -0.41
N VAL A 52 25.29 -9.72 0.14
CA VAL A 52 25.32 -8.42 -0.54
C VAL A 52 26.16 -7.45 0.28
N PRO A 53 27.32 -6.99 -0.22
CA PRO A 53 27.97 -7.41 -1.46
C PRO A 53 28.47 -8.87 -1.39
N PRO A 54 28.65 -9.56 -2.54
CA PRO A 54 29.04 -10.98 -2.57
C PRO A 54 30.54 -11.20 -2.32
N PHE A 55 31.33 -10.15 -2.22
CA PHE A 55 32.78 -10.14 -1.91
C PHE A 55 33.14 -8.80 -1.29
N ASP A 56 34.26 -8.78 -0.58
CA ASP A 56 34.86 -7.55 -0.07
C ASP A 56 35.15 -6.60 -1.23
N ASN A 57 34.71 -5.36 -1.16
CA ASN A 57 34.88 -4.39 -2.22
C ASN A 57 35.27 -3.01 -1.71
N SER A 58 35.87 -2.21 -2.59
CA SER A 58 36.29 -0.86 -2.25
C SER A 58 35.10 0.08 -2.09
N ALA A 59 35.08 0.82 -1.00
CA ALA A 59 34.12 1.88 -0.77
C ALA A 59 34.42 3.17 -1.57
N MET A 60 35.70 3.32 -2.00
CA MET A 60 36.22 4.54 -2.61
C MET A 60 37.08 4.24 -3.84
N ASP A 61 37.29 5.24 -4.69
CA ASP A 61 38.29 5.23 -5.72
C ASP A 61 39.63 5.54 -5.08
N GLY A 62 40.62 4.66 -5.27
CA GLY A 62 41.90 4.82 -4.58
C GLY A 62 42.91 3.76 -4.93
N TYR A 63 43.69 3.37 -3.94
CA TYR A 63 44.74 2.39 -4.05
C TYR A 63 44.61 1.38 -2.92
N ALA A 64 44.56 0.12 -3.27
CA ALA A 64 44.64 -1.00 -2.35
C ALA A 64 46.11 -1.14 -1.90
N ILE A 65 46.32 -1.26 -0.59
CA ILE A 65 47.62 -1.33 0.04
C ILE A 65 47.68 -2.43 1.09
N ARG A 66 48.93 -2.87 1.40
CA ARG A 66 49.25 -3.53 2.67
C ARG A 66 49.80 -2.47 3.61
N ILE A 67 49.33 -2.39 4.81
CA ILE A 67 49.75 -1.38 5.80
C ILE A 67 51.26 -1.50 6.05
N GLN A 68 51.78 -2.72 6.13
CA GLN A 68 53.22 -2.99 6.29
C GLN A 68 54.09 -2.38 5.17
N ASP A 69 53.59 -2.40 3.91
CA ASP A 69 54.33 -1.82 2.78
C ASP A 69 54.34 -0.28 2.89
N LEU A 70 53.28 0.32 3.39
CA LEU A 70 53.17 1.77 3.60
C LEU A 70 54.06 2.25 4.78
N GLU A 71 54.20 1.44 5.84
CA GLU A 71 55.13 1.71 6.94
C GLU A 71 56.61 1.72 6.47
N ALA A 72 56.94 0.87 5.49
CA ALA A 72 58.29 0.78 4.93
C ALA A 72 58.58 1.93 3.94
N SER A 73 57.61 2.40 3.17
CA SER A 73 57.77 3.47 2.19
C SER A 73 56.45 4.18 1.93
N THR A 74 56.46 5.51 1.90
CA THR A 74 55.32 6.34 1.53
C THR A 74 55.11 6.45 0.02
N VAL A 75 56.01 5.90 -0.81
CA VAL A 75 55.89 5.83 -2.28
C VAL A 75 55.89 4.37 -2.70
N LEU A 76 54.77 3.92 -3.30
CA LEU A 76 54.63 2.55 -3.77
C LEU A 76 54.36 2.53 -5.30
N PRO A 77 55.18 1.74 -6.07
CA PRO A 77 54.89 1.50 -7.48
C PRO A 77 53.53 0.83 -7.66
N MET A 78 52.77 1.27 -8.68
CA MET A 78 51.51 0.66 -9.03
C MET A 78 51.74 -0.54 -9.97
N VAL A 79 51.27 -1.73 -9.58
CA VAL A 79 51.43 -2.97 -10.37
C VAL A 79 50.22 -3.41 -11.16
N GLY A 80 49.08 -2.81 -10.91
CA GLY A 80 47.86 -3.18 -11.64
C GLY A 80 46.63 -2.37 -11.24
N LYS A 81 45.48 -2.79 -11.78
CA LYS A 81 44.22 -2.13 -11.56
C LYS A 81 43.12 -3.15 -11.26
N SER A 82 42.22 -2.84 -10.35
CA SER A 82 40.98 -3.58 -10.07
C SER A 82 39.80 -2.70 -10.37
N PHE A 83 38.93 -3.16 -11.28
CA PHE A 83 37.66 -2.48 -11.65
C PHE A 83 36.45 -3.33 -11.30
N ALA A 84 35.31 -2.71 -11.19
CA ALA A 84 34.05 -3.44 -11.08
C ALA A 84 33.88 -4.38 -12.29
N GLY A 85 33.66 -5.68 -12.03
CA GLY A 85 33.59 -6.72 -13.05
C GLY A 85 34.92 -7.17 -13.65
N GLN A 86 36.02 -6.55 -13.28
CA GLN A 86 37.40 -6.91 -13.70
C GLN A 86 38.33 -6.87 -12.49
N PRO A 87 38.31 -7.90 -11.62
CA PRO A 87 39.21 -7.98 -10.45
C PRO A 87 40.66 -8.03 -10.86
N PHE A 88 41.54 -7.57 -9.97
CA PHE A 88 42.99 -7.74 -10.14
C PHE A 88 43.37 -9.21 -9.90
N GLU A 89 43.97 -9.85 -10.89
CA GLU A 89 44.41 -11.25 -10.86
C GLU A 89 45.93 -11.41 -11.02
N GLY A 90 46.67 -10.28 -11.04
CA GLY A 90 48.12 -10.28 -11.21
C GLY A 90 48.88 -10.62 -9.94
N GLU A 91 50.20 -10.83 -10.11
CA GLU A 91 51.07 -10.89 -8.97
C GLU A 91 51.14 -9.53 -8.25
N TRP A 92 51.06 -9.56 -6.92
CA TRP A 92 51.18 -8.37 -6.09
C TRP A 92 52.41 -8.41 -5.20
N PRO A 93 53.59 -7.97 -5.72
CA PRO A 93 54.86 -7.95 -4.95
C PRO A 93 54.75 -7.03 -3.72
N THR A 94 55.52 -7.37 -2.68
CA THR A 94 55.70 -6.51 -1.52
C THR A 94 56.28 -5.15 -1.93
N GLY A 95 55.84 -4.08 -1.26
CA GLY A 95 56.27 -2.70 -1.56
C GLY A 95 55.58 -2.09 -2.78
N THR A 96 54.44 -2.61 -3.20
CA THR A 96 53.68 -2.09 -4.34
C THR A 96 52.19 -1.90 -3.98
N CYS A 97 51.45 -1.14 -4.81
CA CYS A 97 50.01 -0.90 -4.65
C CYS A 97 49.23 -1.26 -5.92
N VAL A 98 47.91 -1.45 -5.76
CA VAL A 98 46.97 -1.71 -6.85
C VAL A 98 45.96 -0.58 -6.94
N ARG A 99 45.80 0.03 -8.12
CA ARG A 99 44.75 1.00 -8.34
C ARG A 99 43.38 0.30 -8.24
N ILE A 100 42.45 0.84 -7.43
CA ILE A 100 41.15 0.24 -7.23
C ILE A 100 40.06 1.29 -7.38
N MET A 101 38.94 0.88 -7.93
CA MET A 101 37.76 1.72 -8.08
C MET A 101 36.63 1.26 -7.16
N THR A 102 35.75 2.17 -6.81
CA THR A 102 34.58 1.90 -5.99
C THR A 102 33.80 0.69 -6.51
N GLY A 103 33.44 -0.24 -5.64
CA GLY A 103 32.74 -1.48 -5.97
C GLY A 103 33.62 -2.59 -6.56
N ALA A 104 34.89 -2.33 -6.85
CA ALA A 104 35.81 -3.36 -7.32
C ALA A 104 36.17 -4.32 -6.18
N LYS A 105 36.37 -5.60 -6.52
CA LYS A 105 36.76 -6.64 -5.59
C LYS A 105 38.12 -6.30 -5.02
N ILE A 106 38.27 -6.40 -3.69
CA ILE A 106 39.51 -6.21 -2.96
C ILE A 106 40.51 -7.30 -3.36
N PRO A 107 41.74 -6.95 -3.77
CA PRO A 107 42.81 -7.94 -4.02
C PRO A 107 43.15 -8.72 -2.76
N GLU A 108 43.55 -9.99 -2.93
CA GLU A 108 43.96 -10.85 -1.83
C GLU A 108 45.22 -10.28 -1.13
N GLY A 109 45.16 -10.22 0.21
CA GLY A 109 46.19 -9.64 1.03
C GLY A 109 46.18 -8.12 1.17
N CYS A 110 45.13 -7.45 0.69
CA CYS A 110 44.93 -6.03 0.93
C CYS A 110 44.44 -5.79 2.36
N ASP A 111 45.05 -4.84 3.05
CA ASP A 111 44.67 -4.45 4.40
C ASP A 111 43.70 -3.24 4.40
N ALA A 112 43.88 -2.32 3.46
CA ALA A 112 43.11 -1.08 3.39
C ALA A 112 43.13 -0.46 1.99
N VAL A 113 42.20 0.44 1.75
CA VAL A 113 42.15 1.29 0.55
C VAL A 113 42.35 2.75 0.98
N ILE A 114 43.32 3.42 0.37
CA ILE A 114 43.54 4.85 0.54
C ILE A 114 42.89 5.59 -0.65
N MET A 115 42.07 6.58 -0.35
CA MET A 115 41.40 7.38 -1.38
C MET A 115 42.41 8.11 -2.28
N GLN A 116 42.16 8.22 -3.55
CA GLN A 116 43.04 8.90 -4.52
C GLN A 116 43.31 10.37 -4.15
N GLU A 117 42.37 11.04 -3.46
CA GLU A 117 42.51 12.41 -2.98
C GLU A 117 43.62 12.56 -1.95
N ASN A 118 43.98 11.48 -1.28
CA ASN A 118 45.05 11.44 -0.30
C ASN A 118 46.39 10.92 -0.89
N THR A 119 46.50 10.96 -2.21
CA THR A 119 47.68 10.48 -2.93
C THR A 119 48.15 11.47 -3.99
N THR A 120 49.40 11.33 -4.42
CA THR A 120 50.00 12.07 -5.53
C THR A 120 50.73 11.11 -6.46
N VAL A 121 50.44 11.17 -7.76
CA VAL A 121 51.11 10.37 -8.78
C VAL A 121 52.50 10.99 -9.06
N THR A 122 53.56 10.19 -8.93
CA THR A 122 54.94 10.61 -9.19
C THR A 122 55.59 9.67 -10.21
N GLU A 123 56.78 10.03 -10.71
CA GLU A 123 57.58 9.15 -11.60
C GLU A 123 58.00 7.84 -10.90
N ALA A 124 58.23 7.86 -9.56
CA ALA A 124 58.61 6.72 -8.77
C ALA A 124 57.45 5.82 -8.36
N GLY A 125 56.21 6.26 -8.52
CA GLY A 125 55.00 5.55 -8.09
C GLY A 125 53.97 6.47 -7.47
N ILE A 126 53.12 5.91 -6.61
CA ILE A 126 52.08 6.63 -5.90
C ILE A 126 52.60 7.07 -4.53
N GLN A 127 52.66 8.39 -4.33
CA GLN A 127 52.96 8.99 -3.05
C GLN A 127 51.72 9.05 -2.19
N PHE A 128 51.71 8.42 -1.03
CA PHE A 128 50.63 8.47 -0.07
C PHE A 128 50.86 9.62 0.92
N ASN A 129 49.91 10.53 1.01
CA ASN A 129 49.94 11.70 1.90
C ASN A 129 49.32 11.39 3.28
N GLN A 130 48.59 10.27 3.38
CA GLN A 130 48.04 9.72 4.61
C GLN A 130 48.72 8.38 4.89
N THR A 131 49.38 8.25 6.05
CA THR A 131 50.10 7.05 6.47
C THR A 131 49.52 6.38 7.73
N ASP A 132 48.72 7.11 8.48
CA ASP A 132 47.96 6.57 9.61
C ASP A 132 46.67 5.99 9.11
N VAL A 133 46.67 4.68 8.82
CA VAL A 133 45.56 3.96 8.17
C VAL A 133 45.22 2.72 8.99
N GLU A 134 44.00 2.63 9.42
CA GLU A 134 43.51 1.47 10.14
C GLU A 134 43.19 0.30 9.18
N PRO A 135 43.35 -0.96 9.63
CA PRO A 135 42.91 -2.12 8.87
C PRO A 135 41.42 -2.00 8.47
N GLN A 136 41.09 -2.50 7.29
CA GLN A 136 39.75 -2.45 6.70
C GLN A 136 39.26 -1.03 6.32
N ASN A 137 40.10 0.00 6.39
CA ASN A 137 39.76 1.35 5.99
C ASN A 137 39.28 1.37 4.52
N ASN A 138 38.10 1.93 4.26
CA ASN A 138 37.45 2.00 2.96
C ASN A 138 37.20 0.63 2.27
N ILE A 139 37.09 -0.45 3.04
CA ILE A 139 36.70 -1.78 2.57
C ILE A 139 35.29 -2.05 3.10
N ARG A 140 34.34 -2.40 2.18
CA ARG A 140 33.02 -2.92 2.54
C ARG A 140 33.14 -4.44 2.58
N PRO A 141 32.91 -5.07 3.73
CA PRO A 141 32.99 -6.51 3.84
C PRO A 141 31.88 -7.24 3.12
N THR A 142 32.12 -8.48 2.77
CA THR A 142 31.10 -9.41 2.24
C THR A 142 29.92 -9.48 3.19
N GLY A 143 28.69 -9.26 2.66
CA GLY A 143 27.47 -9.30 3.45
C GLY A 143 27.26 -8.12 4.39
N ASP A 144 27.89 -6.97 4.10
CA ASP A 144 27.75 -5.75 4.88
C ASP A 144 26.28 -5.24 4.92
N ASP A 145 25.54 -5.40 3.83
CA ASP A 145 24.13 -5.01 3.71
C ASP A 145 23.18 -6.18 4.00
N ILE A 146 23.40 -7.32 3.31
CA ILE A 146 22.54 -8.51 3.45
C ILE A 146 23.42 -9.76 3.53
N LYS A 147 23.16 -10.62 4.51
CA LYS A 147 23.84 -11.92 4.63
C LYS A 147 23.05 -13.02 3.93
N GLN A 148 23.76 -13.98 3.38
CA GLN A 148 23.12 -15.19 2.86
C GLN A 148 22.27 -15.86 3.94
N GLY A 149 21.00 -16.17 3.61
CA GLY A 149 20.04 -16.76 4.51
C GLY A 149 19.17 -15.76 5.29
N ASP A 150 19.49 -14.46 5.22
CA ASP A 150 18.63 -13.44 5.85
C ASP A 150 17.25 -13.39 5.17
N ILE A 151 16.20 -13.18 5.98
CA ILE A 151 14.87 -12.85 5.48
C ILE A 151 14.89 -11.38 5.08
N VAL A 152 14.85 -11.11 3.79
CA VAL A 152 14.85 -9.73 3.26
C VAL A 152 13.46 -9.13 3.14
N LEU A 153 12.46 -9.98 2.92
CA LEU A 153 11.05 -9.62 2.98
C LEU A 153 10.25 -10.80 3.54
N ALA A 154 9.39 -10.51 4.50
CA ALA A 154 8.58 -11.53 5.14
C ALA A 154 7.33 -11.87 4.30
N LYS A 155 6.84 -13.09 4.44
CA LYS A 155 5.51 -13.52 4.00
C LYS A 155 4.45 -12.52 4.47
N GLY A 156 3.52 -12.18 3.58
CA GLY A 156 2.45 -11.22 3.85
C GLY A 156 2.82 -9.77 3.56
N ALA A 157 4.06 -9.46 3.20
CA ALA A 157 4.44 -8.15 2.70
C ALA A 157 3.87 -7.92 1.30
N ARG A 158 3.29 -6.74 1.04
CA ARG A 158 2.89 -6.31 -0.30
C ARG A 158 4.07 -5.68 -1.01
N LEU A 159 4.42 -6.21 -2.18
CA LEU A 159 5.55 -5.73 -2.97
C LEU A 159 5.34 -4.32 -3.49
N THR A 160 6.27 -3.44 -3.19
CA THR A 160 6.29 -2.03 -3.59
C THR A 160 7.46 -1.75 -4.53
N PRO A 161 7.50 -0.59 -5.23
CA PRO A 161 8.61 -0.23 -6.11
C PRO A 161 9.99 -0.23 -5.44
N ARG A 162 10.09 -0.05 -4.13
CA ARG A 162 11.36 -0.09 -3.39
C ARG A 162 11.86 -1.51 -3.13
N ASP A 163 10.96 -2.50 -3.11
CA ASP A 163 11.28 -3.88 -2.78
C ASP A 163 11.82 -4.63 -4.01
N ILE A 164 11.32 -4.28 -5.20
CA ILE A 164 11.71 -4.94 -6.46
C ILE A 164 13.22 -4.84 -6.73
N PRO A 165 13.89 -3.66 -6.64
CA PRO A 165 15.34 -3.57 -6.84
C PRO A 165 16.14 -4.37 -5.81
N MET A 166 15.70 -4.39 -4.55
CA MET A 166 16.34 -5.15 -3.49
C MET A 166 16.31 -6.65 -3.82
N ILE A 167 15.14 -7.22 -4.16
CA ILE A 167 15.03 -8.63 -4.54
C ILE A 167 15.87 -8.93 -5.79
N ALA A 168 15.88 -8.02 -6.76
CA ALA A 168 16.68 -8.16 -7.99
C ALA A 168 18.17 -8.21 -7.70
N SER A 169 18.68 -7.44 -6.71
CA SER A 169 20.10 -7.45 -6.30
C SER A 169 20.55 -8.79 -5.71
N LEU A 170 19.60 -9.60 -5.25
CA LEU A 170 19.86 -10.97 -4.77
C LEU A 170 19.93 -12.01 -5.90
N GLY A 171 19.64 -11.61 -7.15
CA GLY A 171 19.55 -12.53 -8.28
C GLY A 171 18.27 -13.37 -8.32
N VAL A 172 17.26 -13.02 -7.51
CA VAL A 172 15.97 -13.73 -7.46
C VAL A 172 15.10 -13.29 -8.63
N SER A 173 14.86 -14.19 -9.55
CA SER A 173 14.10 -13.92 -10.79
C SER A 173 12.58 -14.12 -10.66
N HIS A 174 12.14 -14.96 -9.70
CA HIS A 174 10.74 -15.29 -9.46
C HIS A 174 10.44 -15.21 -7.97
N VAL A 175 9.21 -14.83 -7.65
CA VAL A 175 8.70 -14.81 -6.27
C VAL A 175 7.37 -15.56 -6.19
N THR A 176 7.12 -16.21 -5.06
CA THR A 176 5.84 -16.85 -4.77
C THR A 176 4.91 -15.86 -4.09
N VAL A 177 3.79 -15.59 -4.72
CA VAL A 177 2.80 -14.59 -4.25
C VAL A 177 1.42 -15.21 -4.07
N VAL A 178 0.60 -14.60 -3.22
CA VAL A 178 -0.83 -14.91 -3.14
C VAL A 178 -1.52 -14.36 -4.40
N ARG A 179 -2.39 -15.13 -5.03
CA ARG A 179 -3.17 -14.60 -6.17
C ARG A 179 -4.04 -13.42 -5.71
N LYS A 180 -4.26 -12.47 -6.60
CA LYS A 180 -5.15 -11.34 -6.31
C LYS A 180 -6.56 -11.81 -5.98
N PRO A 181 -7.23 -11.23 -4.96
CA PRO A 181 -8.66 -11.45 -4.73
C PRO A 181 -9.46 -10.99 -5.95
N LYS A 182 -10.46 -11.78 -6.34
CA LYS A 182 -11.43 -11.42 -7.38
C LYS A 182 -12.65 -10.80 -6.72
N VAL A 183 -13.07 -9.63 -7.19
CA VAL A 183 -14.22 -8.89 -6.66
C VAL A 183 -15.21 -8.66 -7.79
N ALA A 184 -16.33 -9.37 -7.76
CA ALA A 184 -17.46 -9.09 -8.63
C ALA A 184 -18.29 -7.96 -8.04
N PHE A 185 -18.67 -6.99 -8.86
CA PHE A 185 -19.50 -5.86 -8.39
C PHE A 185 -20.54 -5.48 -9.40
N PHE A 186 -21.66 -4.94 -8.89
CA PHE A 186 -22.75 -4.41 -9.70
C PHE A 186 -23.53 -3.35 -8.93
N SER A 187 -24.28 -2.53 -9.66
CA SER A 187 -25.26 -1.61 -9.09
C SER A 187 -26.66 -2.16 -9.26
N THR A 188 -27.54 -1.91 -8.30
CA THR A 188 -28.97 -2.23 -8.41
C THR A 188 -29.81 -1.01 -8.12
N GLY A 189 -30.90 -0.85 -8.86
CA GLY A 189 -31.83 0.27 -8.78
C GLY A 189 -32.48 0.54 -10.14
N ASP A 190 -33.83 0.56 -10.19
CA ASP A 190 -34.61 0.82 -11.42
C ASP A 190 -34.42 2.25 -11.94
N GLU A 191 -33.96 3.17 -11.06
CA GLU A 191 -33.59 4.53 -11.42
C GLU A 191 -32.26 4.65 -12.19
N LEU A 192 -31.46 3.60 -12.23
CA LEU A 192 -30.09 3.66 -12.80
C LEU A 192 -30.08 3.47 -14.31
N LYS A 193 -29.35 4.34 -15.00
CA LYS A 193 -29.09 4.25 -16.44
C LYS A 193 -27.60 4.16 -16.75
N PRO A 194 -27.24 3.45 -17.82
CA PRO A 194 -25.87 3.47 -18.34
C PRO A 194 -25.47 4.86 -18.82
N LEU A 195 -24.16 5.14 -18.82
CA LEU A 195 -23.65 6.39 -19.38
C LEU A 195 -23.92 6.48 -20.88
N GLY A 196 -24.29 7.67 -21.36
CA GLY A 196 -24.55 7.93 -22.77
C GLY A 196 -26.01 7.70 -23.21
N GLU A 197 -26.83 7.10 -22.39
CA GLU A 197 -28.27 6.99 -22.65
C GLU A 197 -29.02 8.25 -22.14
N PRO A 198 -30.11 8.70 -22.81
CA PRO A 198 -30.89 9.80 -22.29
C PRO A 198 -31.65 9.40 -21.02
N LEU A 199 -31.71 10.34 -20.07
CA LEU A 199 -32.47 10.14 -18.81
C LEU A 199 -33.96 10.46 -19.01
N GLU A 200 -34.79 9.57 -18.49
CA GLU A 200 -36.21 9.83 -18.28
C GLU A 200 -36.46 10.44 -16.90
N ALA A 201 -37.70 10.85 -16.64
CA ALA A 201 -38.08 11.43 -15.35
C ALA A 201 -37.83 10.42 -14.21
N GLY A 202 -37.09 10.81 -13.17
CA GLY A 202 -36.77 9.98 -12.03
C GLY A 202 -35.49 9.12 -12.20
N GLN A 203 -34.89 9.11 -13.37
CA GLN A 203 -33.65 8.34 -13.61
C GLN A 203 -32.37 9.14 -13.35
N ILE A 204 -31.33 8.43 -12.99
CA ILE A 204 -29.96 8.96 -12.77
C ILE A 204 -28.92 8.06 -13.44
N TYR A 205 -27.75 8.59 -13.72
CA TYR A 205 -26.63 7.74 -14.19
C TYR A 205 -26.01 6.96 -13.05
N ASP A 206 -25.65 5.70 -13.33
CA ASP A 206 -24.85 4.88 -12.42
C ASP A 206 -23.42 5.43 -12.33
N SER A 207 -23.16 6.23 -11.31
CA SER A 207 -21.83 6.77 -11.03
C SER A 207 -21.00 5.90 -10.07
N ASN A 208 -21.67 5.11 -9.22
CA ASN A 208 -21.00 4.36 -8.15
C ASN A 208 -20.08 3.28 -8.71
N ARG A 209 -20.51 2.56 -9.73
CA ARG A 209 -19.74 1.49 -10.38
C ARG A 209 -18.41 2.01 -10.95
N TYR A 210 -18.44 3.24 -11.51
CA TYR A 210 -17.22 3.91 -12.03
C TYR A 210 -16.27 4.40 -10.93
N GLY A 211 -16.75 4.57 -9.71
CA GLY A 211 -15.91 4.84 -8.53
C GLY A 211 -15.41 3.57 -7.86
N ILE A 212 -16.24 2.54 -7.78
CA ILE A 212 -15.93 1.27 -7.10
C ILE A 212 -14.85 0.48 -7.85
N LYS A 213 -14.95 0.38 -9.19
CA LYS A 213 -13.97 -0.36 -10.00
C LYS A 213 -12.52 0.07 -9.75
N PRO A 214 -12.14 1.35 -9.94
CA PRO A 214 -10.77 1.77 -9.71
C PRO A 214 -10.33 1.60 -8.25
N LEU A 215 -11.23 1.70 -7.26
CA LEU A 215 -10.88 1.42 -5.87
C LEU A 215 -10.51 -0.06 -5.67
N ILE A 216 -11.27 -1.00 -6.25
CA ILE A 216 -10.96 -2.43 -6.20
C ILE A 216 -9.57 -2.70 -6.82
N GLU A 217 -9.29 -2.10 -7.98
CA GLU A 217 -8.01 -2.24 -8.68
C GLU A 217 -6.85 -1.64 -7.88
N ASN A 218 -7.03 -0.45 -7.27
CA ASN A 218 -6.04 0.20 -6.41
C ASN A 218 -5.76 -0.60 -5.12
N PHE A 219 -6.77 -1.31 -4.61
CA PHE A 219 -6.57 -2.22 -3.47
C PHE A 219 -5.82 -3.50 -3.83
N GLY A 220 -5.42 -3.65 -5.10
CA GLY A 220 -4.65 -4.78 -5.59
C GLY A 220 -5.50 -6.00 -5.92
N CYS A 221 -6.79 -5.83 -6.21
CA CYS A 221 -7.72 -6.88 -6.56
C CYS A 221 -8.08 -6.90 -8.04
N GLU A 222 -8.62 -8.01 -8.53
CA GLU A 222 -9.19 -8.14 -9.87
C GLU A 222 -10.67 -7.75 -9.83
N ALA A 223 -11.06 -6.74 -10.60
CA ALA A 223 -12.43 -6.24 -10.66
C ALA A 223 -13.23 -6.90 -11.77
N ILE A 224 -14.39 -7.51 -11.45
CA ILE A 224 -15.32 -8.14 -12.37
C ILE A 224 -16.62 -7.35 -12.37
N ASP A 225 -16.82 -6.55 -13.40
CA ASP A 225 -17.99 -5.67 -13.54
C ASP A 225 -19.18 -6.43 -14.14
N LEU A 226 -20.27 -6.55 -13.40
CA LEU A 226 -21.50 -7.21 -13.82
C LEU A 226 -22.59 -6.23 -14.30
N GLY A 227 -22.31 -4.93 -14.29
CA GLY A 227 -23.21 -3.91 -14.82
C GLY A 227 -24.29 -3.43 -13.86
N ILE A 228 -25.40 -2.95 -14.42
CA ILE A 228 -26.60 -2.53 -13.70
C ILE A 228 -27.60 -3.68 -13.72
N ILE A 229 -28.09 -4.06 -12.56
CA ILE A 229 -29.03 -5.17 -12.39
C ILE A 229 -30.38 -4.59 -11.97
N PRO A 230 -31.46 -4.87 -12.71
CA PRO A 230 -32.81 -4.43 -12.33
C PRO A 230 -33.23 -4.98 -10.96
N ASP A 231 -34.05 -4.25 -10.25
CA ASP A 231 -34.60 -4.66 -8.94
C ASP A 231 -35.69 -5.74 -9.09
N CYS A 232 -35.41 -6.80 -9.84
CA CYS A 232 -36.21 -7.97 -10.07
C CYS A 232 -35.66 -9.16 -9.28
N PRO A 233 -36.42 -9.82 -8.41
CA PRO A 233 -35.93 -10.91 -7.55
C PRO A 233 -35.24 -12.03 -8.30
N GLU A 234 -35.77 -12.46 -9.45
CA GLU A 234 -35.22 -13.54 -10.25
C GLU A 234 -33.85 -13.17 -10.82
N THR A 235 -33.73 -11.93 -11.35
CA THR A 235 -32.51 -11.42 -11.97
C THR A 235 -31.43 -11.18 -10.90
N LEU A 236 -31.81 -10.61 -9.77
CA LEU A 236 -30.90 -10.40 -8.63
C LEU A 236 -30.37 -11.73 -8.10
N LYS A 237 -31.24 -12.73 -7.88
CA LYS A 237 -30.85 -14.05 -7.41
C LYS A 237 -29.88 -14.72 -8.39
N ALA A 238 -30.21 -14.76 -9.67
CA ALA A 238 -29.34 -15.34 -10.71
C ALA A 238 -27.99 -14.61 -10.79
N THR A 239 -27.98 -13.28 -10.60
CA THR A 239 -26.75 -12.49 -10.57
C THR A 239 -25.88 -12.83 -9.36
N PHE A 240 -26.44 -12.94 -8.16
CA PHE A 240 -25.70 -13.36 -6.97
C PHE A 240 -25.14 -14.78 -7.12
N GLU A 241 -25.95 -15.73 -7.61
CA GLU A 241 -25.53 -17.10 -7.87
C GLU A 241 -24.35 -17.14 -8.86
N LYS A 242 -24.41 -16.36 -9.92
CA LYS A 242 -23.31 -16.23 -10.89
C LYS A 242 -22.09 -15.56 -10.27
N ALA A 243 -22.27 -14.41 -9.60
CA ALA A 243 -21.17 -13.61 -9.04
C ALA A 243 -20.31 -14.41 -8.05
N GLN A 244 -20.95 -15.19 -7.17
CA GLN A 244 -20.23 -16.01 -6.18
C GLN A 244 -19.40 -17.16 -6.77
N THR A 245 -19.67 -17.56 -8.03
CA THR A 245 -18.86 -18.56 -8.73
C THR A 245 -17.65 -17.94 -9.44
N LEU A 246 -17.71 -16.62 -9.72
CA LEU A 246 -16.68 -15.89 -10.45
C LEU A 246 -15.65 -15.23 -9.51
N ALA A 247 -16.05 -14.93 -8.28
CA ALA A 247 -15.28 -14.06 -7.40
C ALA A 247 -15.20 -14.56 -5.95
N ASP A 248 -14.20 -14.07 -5.22
CA ASP A 248 -14.03 -14.29 -3.79
C ASP A 248 -14.92 -13.37 -2.96
N VAL A 249 -15.25 -12.20 -3.53
CA VAL A 249 -16.09 -11.17 -2.91
C VAL A 249 -17.09 -10.64 -3.92
N VAL A 250 -18.33 -10.47 -3.49
CA VAL A 250 -19.37 -9.79 -4.23
C VAL A 250 -19.68 -8.47 -3.56
N VAL A 251 -19.63 -7.37 -4.32
CA VAL A 251 -19.91 -6.01 -3.83
C VAL A 251 -21.12 -5.47 -4.58
N THR A 252 -22.12 -4.97 -3.86
CA THR A 252 -23.25 -4.25 -4.48
C THR A 252 -23.25 -2.79 -4.07
N SER A 253 -23.71 -1.93 -4.96
CA SER A 253 -24.05 -0.54 -4.66
C SER A 253 -25.54 -0.36 -4.82
N GLY A 254 -26.23 -0.03 -3.72
CA GLY A 254 -27.70 -0.08 -3.61
C GLY A 254 -28.18 -1.39 -3.00
N GLY A 255 -29.50 -1.52 -2.82
CA GLY A 255 -30.15 -2.74 -2.31
C GLY A 255 -29.81 -3.10 -0.84
N VAL A 256 -29.34 -2.17 -0.03
CA VAL A 256 -29.03 -2.38 1.41
C VAL A 256 -29.79 -1.42 2.32
N SER A 257 -30.80 -0.76 1.78
CA SER A 257 -31.71 0.08 2.54
C SER A 257 -32.69 -0.78 3.35
N VAL A 258 -33.18 -0.26 4.45
CA VAL A 258 -34.25 -0.91 5.25
C VAL A 258 -35.66 -0.51 4.76
N GLY A 259 -35.81 -0.22 3.46
CA GLY A 259 -37.07 0.17 2.83
C GLY A 259 -37.99 -1.02 2.54
N GLU A 260 -39.28 -0.72 2.26
CA GLU A 260 -40.33 -1.71 2.02
C GLU A 260 -40.17 -2.56 0.74
N ALA A 261 -39.27 -2.17 -0.19
CA ALA A 261 -39.05 -2.84 -1.48
C ALA A 261 -37.62 -3.44 -1.57
N ASP A 262 -37.04 -3.94 -0.48
CA ASP A 262 -35.67 -4.44 -0.48
C ASP A 262 -35.60 -5.96 -0.69
N TYR A 263 -35.93 -6.41 -1.93
CA TYR A 263 -35.80 -7.83 -2.34
C TYR A 263 -34.39 -8.38 -2.12
N THR A 264 -33.38 -7.52 -2.14
CA THR A 264 -31.99 -7.90 -1.94
C THR A 264 -31.78 -8.58 -0.59
N LYS A 265 -32.43 -8.09 0.46
CA LYS A 265 -32.35 -8.66 1.80
C LYS A 265 -32.89 -10.10 1.82
N ASP A 266 -34.09 -10.33 1.31
CA ASP A 266 -34.75 -11.63 1.32
C ASP A 266 -33.97 -12.68 0.49
N ILE A 267 -33.39 -12.23 -0.64
CA ILE A 267 -32.55 -13.08 -1.49
C ILE A 267 -31.25 -13.45 -0.77
N LEU A 268 -30.59 -12.47 -0.16
CA LEU A 268 -29.33 -12.70 0.55
C LEU A 268 -29.49 -13.61 1.77
N GLU A 269 -30.62 -13.49 2.51
CA GLU A 269 -30.95 -14.39 3.62
C GLU A 269 -31.17 -15.84 3.15
N GLN A 270 -31.62 -16.05 1.90
CA GLN A 270 -31.74 -17.39 1.30
C GLN A 270 -30.41 -17.94 0.78
N LEU A 271 -29.50 -17.08 0.32
CA LEU A 271 -28.23 -17.47 -0.31
C LEU A 271 -27.06 -17.61 0.67
N GLY A 272 -27.19 -17.11 1.91
CA GLY A 272 -26.10 -17.17 2.86
C GLY A 272 -26.40 -16.56 4.24
N GLU A 273 -25.37 -16.38 5.02
CA GLU A 273 -25.41 -15.75 6.34
C GLU A 273 -25.03 -14.29 6.24
N ILE A 274 -26.02 -13.42 6.00
CA ILE A 274 -25.81 -11.99 5.80
C ILE A 274 -26.37 -11.19 6.98
N GLY A 275 -25.53 -10.32 7.56
CA GLY A 275 -25.93 -9.33 8.56
C GLY A 275 -26.12 -7.95 7.93
N PHE A 276 -27.24 -7.32 8.21
CA PHE A 276 -27.51 -5.93 7.82
C PHE A 276 -27.23 -5.02 9.01
N TRP A 277 -26.23 -4.14 8.85
CA TRP A 277 -25.72 -3.34 9.95
C TRP A 277 -26.10 -1.87 9.78
N LYS A 278 -26.41 -1.25 10.90
CA LYS A 278 -26.55 0.21 10.99
C LYS A 278 -25.32 0.76 11.68
N LEU A 279 -24.40 1.32 10.92
CA LEU A 279 -23.10 1.78 11.41
C LEU A 279 -23.17 3.16 12.06
N ALA A 280 -22.39 3.36 13.11
CA ALA A 280 -22.17 4.67 13.74
C ALA A 280 -21.20 5.55 12.94
N ILE A 281 -21.41 5.66 11.63
CA ILE A 281 -20.61 6.44 10.68
C ILE A 281 -21.47 7.45 9.92
N LYS A 282 -20.85 8.50 9.43
CA LYS A 282 -21.49 9.47 8.53
C LYS A 282 -20.47 10.01 7.52
N PRO A 283 -20.81 9.94 6.19
CA PRO A 283 -21.93 9.20 5.60
C PRO A 283 -21.74 7.68 5.66
N GLY A 284 -22.75 6.87 5.31
CA GLY A 284 -22.59 5.43 5.16
C GLY A 284 -23.22 4.57 6.26
N LYS A 285 -24.37 5.01 6.82
CA LYS A 285 -25.07 4.29 7.89
C LYS A 285 -25.45 2.84 7.58
N PRO A 286 -26.11 2.51 6.43
CA PRO A 286 -26.41 1.12 6.10
C PRO A 286 -25.18 0.43 5.51
N PHE A 287 -24.96 -0.80 5.91
CA PHE A 287 -23.94 -1.71 5.36
C PHE A 287 -24.37 -3.16 5.57
N ALA A 288 -24.20 -3.99 4.56
CA ALA A 288 -24.46 -5.41 4.68
C ALA A 288 -23.14 -6.21 4.52
N PHE A 289 -22.94 -7.20 5.35
CA PHE A 289 -21.77 -8.08 5.28
C PHE A 289 -22.14 -9.51 5.64
N GLY A 290 -21.56 -10.47 4.92
CA GLY A 290 -21.74 -11.86 5.24
C GLY A 290 -21.05 -12.81 4.28
N LYS A 291 -21.46 -14.06 4.33
CA LYS A 291 -20.94 -15.15 3.52
C LYS A 291 -22.08 -15.70 2.66
N LEU A 292 -21.95 -15.62 1.34
CA LEU A 292 -22.68 -16.46 0.39
C LEU A 292 -22.09 -17.89 0.42
N SER A 293 -22.63 -18.81 -0.34
CA SER A 293 -22.13 -20.21 -0.33
C SER A 293 -20.61 -20.29 -0.57
N THR A 294 -20.06 -19.53 -1.52
CA THR A 294 -18.64 -19.59 -1.91
C THR A 294 -17.90 -18.27 -1.76
N ALA A 295 -18.57 -17.11 -1.85
CA ALA A 295 -17.97 -15.78 -1.82
C ALA A 295 -18.38 -14.99 -0.57
N TRP A 296 -17.56 -14.01 -0.18
CA TRP A 296 -17.95 -12.99 0.78
C TRP A 296 -18.85 -11.96 0.10
N PHE A 297 -19.72 -11.32 0.88
CA PHE A 297 -20.63 -10.28 0.40
C PHE A 297 -20.42 -8.99 1.17
N CYS A 298 -20.40 -7.87 0.44
CA CYS A 298 -20.40 -6.50 0.96
C CYS A 298 -21.44 -5.66 0.22
N GLY A 299 -22.48 -5.26 0.92
CA GLY A 299 -23.50 -4.35 0.38
C GLY A 299 -23.23 -2.92 0.80
N LEU A 300 -23.04 -2.04 -0.17
CA LEU A 300 -22.72 -0.63 0.03
C LEU A 300 -23.97 0.24 -0.07
N PRO A 301 -23.98 1.40 0.61
CA PRO A 301 -25.04 2.39 0.42
C PRO A 301 -25.14 2.86 -1.03
N GLY A 302 -26.37 3.20 -1.51
CA GLY A 302 -26.56 3.75 -2.84
C GLY A 302 -26.01 5.17 -3.05
N ASN A 303 -25.92 5.98 -1.97
CA ASN A 303 -25.33 7.33 -2.08
C ASN A 303 -23.84 7.29 -2.40
N PRO A 304 -23.35 8.01 -3.43
CA PRO A 304 -21.98 7.90 -3.95
C PRO A 304 -20.87 8.10 -2.91
N VAL A 305 -20.95 9.16 -2.13
CA VAL A 305 -19.93 9.44 -1.10
C VAL A 305 -19.93 8.38 -0.01
N SER A 306 -21.10 7.82 0.30
CA SER A 306 -21.23 6.73 1.27
C SER A 306 -20.60 5.44 0.76
N ALA A 307 -20.84 5.11 -0.53
CA ALA A 307 -20.26 3.93 -1.16
C ALA A 307 -18.73 3.98 -1.16
N VAL A 308 -18.14 5.09 -1.60
CA VAL A 308 -16.67 5.28 -1.58
C VAL A 308 -16.12 5.19 -0.17
N LEU A 309 -16.75 5.86 0.81
CA LEU A 309 -16.27 5.82 2.19
C LEU A 309 -16.34 4.41 2.79
N THR A 310 -17.43 3.67 2.57
CA THR A 310 -17.54 2.30 3.10
C THR A 310 -16.59 1.33 2.41
N MET A 311 -16.33 1.50 1.10
CA MET A 311 -15.25 0.78 0.41
C MET A 311 -13.92 1.00 1.11
N TYR A 312 -13.58 2.25 1.41
CA TYR A 312 -12.33 2.62 2.04
C TYR A 312 -12.23 2.11 3.49
N VAL A 313 -13.24 2.36 4.33
CA VAL A 313 -13.16 2.09 5.78
C VAL A 313 -13.34 0.60 6.10
N LEU A 314 -14.17 -0.13 5.35
CA LEU A 314 -14.56 -1.50 5.68
C LEU A 314 -14.06 -2.53 4.65
N VAL A 315 -14.27 -2.28 3.35
CA VAL A 315 -13.97 -3.28 2.32
C VAL A 315 -12.47 -3.38 2.06
N GLN A 316 -11.74 -2.27 2.03
CA GLN A 316 -10.29 -2.27 1.84
C GLN A 316 -9.54 -3.14 2.85
N PRO A 317 -9.70 -3.00 4.19
CA PRO A 317 -9.02 -3.85 5.16
C PRO A 317 -9.41 -5.33 5.04
N MET A 318 -10.68 -5.60 4.67
CA MET A 318 -11.14 -6.95 4.39
C MET A 318 -10.40 -7.56 3.19
N LEU A 319 -10.28 -6.81 2.08
CA LEU A 319 -9.58 -7.26 0.88
C LEU A 319 -8.08 -7.44 1.13
N ALA A 320 -7.47 -6.55 1.92
CA ALA A 320 -6.08 -6.68 2.34
C ALA A 320 -5.84 -7.98 3.12
N LYS A 321 -6.71 -8.29 4.09
CA LYS A 321 -6.63 -9.54 4.85
C LYS A 321 -6.88 -10.76 3.96
N LEU A 322 -7.83 -10.69 3.05
CA LEU A 322 -8.11 -11.76 2.09
C LEU A 322 -6.93 -12.03 1.15
N ALA A 323 -6.21 -10.98 0.74
CA ALA A 323 -4.97 -11.08 -0.03
C ALA A 323 -3.77 -11.59 0.79
N GLY A 324 -3.92 -11.79 2.10
CA GLY A 324 -2.84 -12.23 2.99
C GLY A 324 -1.86 -11.12 3.39
N HIS A 325 -2.22 -9.84 3.24
CA HIS A 325 -1.39 -8.70 3.62
C HIS A 325 -1.36 -8.56 5.15
N THR A 326 -0.28 -9.00 5.80
CA THR A 326 -0.14 -9.01 7.26
C THR A 326 0.27 -7.66 7.84
N GLU A 327 0.93 -6.82 7.04
CA GLU A 327 1.43 -5.50 7.44
C GLU A 327 0.47 -4.35 7.07
N TRP A 328 -0.74 -4.67 6.58
CA TRP A 328 -1.70 -3.64 6.25
C TRP A 328 -2.05 -2.81 7.50
N LYS A 329 -1.98 -1.50 7.36
CA LYS A 329 -2.36 -0.53 8.40
C LYS A 329 -3.39 0.43 7.84
N ALA A 330 -4.34 0.82 8.69
CA ALA A 330 -5.22 1.93 8.37
C ALA A 330 -4.37 3.19 8.09
N PRO A 331 -4.81 4.06 7.16
CA PRO A 331 -4.12 5.31 6.90
C PRO A 331 -3.93 6.14 8.16
N GLU A 332 -2.74 6.73 8.28
CA GLU A 332 -2.41 7.56 9.43
C GLU A 332 -3.30 8.80 9.46
N SER A 333 -3.70 9.16 10.67
CA SER A 333 -4.39 10.41 10.94
C SER A 333 -3.37 11.48 11.32
N ILE A 334 -3.44 12.62 10.62
CA ILE A 334 -2.51 13.75 10.78
C ILE A 334 -3.27 14.90 11.45
N PRO A 335 -2.74 15.52 12.51
CA PRO A 335 -3.38 16.68 13.10
C PRO A 335 -3.32 17.90 12.17
N ALA A 336 -4.46 18.59 12.01
CA ALA A 336 -4.58 19.81 11.21
C ALA A 336 -5.43 20.85 11.94
N THR A 337 -5.08 22.13 11.78
CA THR A 337 -5.86 23.25 12.32
C THR A 337 -6.97 23.64 11.34
N THR A 338 -8.19 23.82 11.83
CA THR A 338 -9.33 24.19 10.99
C THR A 338 -9.34 25.66 10.61
N LYS A 339 -9.55 25.98 9.34
CA LYS A 339 -9.83 27.34 8.84
C LYS A 339 -11.31 27.66 8.76
N THR A 340 -12.15 26.64 8.79
CA THR A 340 -13.61 26.76 8.73
C THR A 340 -14.25 25.90 9.81
N ALA A 341 -15.43 26.28 10.29
CA ALA A 341 -16.16 25.48 11.26
C ALA A 341 -16.78 24.24 10.56
N PHE A 342 -16.75 23.09 11.27
CA PHE A 342 -17.38 21.86 10.80
C PHE A 342 -18.65 21.57 11.63
N LYS A 343 -19.78 21.41 10.93
CA LYS A 343 -21.04 21.02 11.59
C LYS A 343 -20.98 19.52 11.94
N LYS A 344 -21.10 19.21 13.21
CA LYS A 344 -21.04 17.85 13.76
C LYS A 344 -22.03 17.72 14.92
N ALA A 345 -22.74 16.59 14.96
CA ALA A 345 -23.50 16.17 16.14
C ALA A 345 -22.88 14.86 16.70
N PRO A 346 -22.80 14.68 18.02
CA PRO A 346 -22.33 13.44 18.63
C PRO A 346 -23.11 12.20 18.18
N GLY A 347 -22.58 11.01 18.44
CA GLY A 347 -23.21 9.71 18.22
C GLY A 347 -22.71 8.93 17.02
N ARG A 348 -22.01 9.56 16.05
CA ARG A 348 -21.40 8.89 14.89
C ARG A 348 -20.04 9.49 14.59
N THR A 349 -19.11 8.67 14.09
CA THR A 349 -17.87 9.17 13.49
C THR A 349 -18.19 9.80 12.14
N ASP A 350 -17.85 11.08 11.95
CA ASP A 350 -18.07 11.81 10.70
C ASP A 350 -16.78 11.86 9.89
N TYR A 351 -16.86 11.45 8.62
CA TYR A 351 -15.82 11.64 7.62
C TYR A 351 -16.26 12.76 6.67
N GLN A 352 -15.83 13.98 6.96
CA GLN A 352 -16.16 15.14 6.16
C GLN A 352 -15.07 15.40 5.13
N ARG A 353 -15.46 15.87 3.94
CA ARG A 353 -14.52 16.19 2.86
C ARG A 353 -13.87 17.52 3.16
N GLY A 354 -12.54 17.53 3.15
CA GLY A 354 -11.72 18.70 3.43
C GLY A 354 -10.70 18.98 2.33
N ILE A 355 -10.24 20.21 2.29
CA ILE A 355 -9.09 20.64 1.51
C ILE A 355 -8.02 21.04 2.51
N TYR A 356 -6.95 20.26 2.59
CA TYR A 356 -5.81 20.61 3.42
C TYR A 356 -4.75 21.32 2.59
N THR A 357 -4.03 22.22 3.26
CA THR A 357 -2.83 22.89 2.76
C THR A 357 -1.75 22.90 3.85
N LEU A 358 -0.50 23.09 3.45
CA LEU A 358 0.62 23.29 4.37
C LEU A 358 0.94 24.79 4.44
N GLU A 359 0.78 25.40 5.61
CA GLU A 359 1.04 26.82 5.87
C GLU A 359 1.97 26.94 7.07
N ASP A 360 3.08 27.65 6.90
CA ASP A 360 4.11 27.83 7.94
C ASP A 360 4.54 26.52 8.65
N GLY A 361 4.65 25.43 7.85
CA GLY A 361 5.03 24.10 8.36
C GLY A 361 3.94 23.36 9.13
N LYS A 362 2.69 23.85 9.13
CA LYS A 362 1.53 23.22 9.80
C LYS A 362 0.46 22.86 8.80
N PHE A 363 -0.17 21.73 9.00
CA PHE A 363 -1.35 21.36 8.21
C PHE A 363 -2.54 22.20 8.67
N VAL A 364 -3.20 22.82 7.71
CA VAL A 364 -4.48 23.51 7.91
C VAL A 364 -5.53 22.91 7.00
N VAL A 365 -6.79 22.92 7.41
CA VAL A 365 -7.88 22.29 6.65
C VAL A 365 -9.13 23.15 6.63
N GLU A 366 -9.80 23.17 5.48
CA GLU A 366 -11.10 23.80 5.31
C GLU A 366 -12.12 22.84 4.72
N THR A 367 -13.40 23.12 4.92
CA THR A 367 -14.48 22.30 4.38
C THR A 367 -14.65 22.55 2.89
N THR A 368 -15.00 21.51 2.11
CA THR A 368 -15.47 21.66 0.71
C THR A 368 -16.87 22.26 0.57
N GLY A 369 -17.50 22.65 1.69
CA GLY A 369 -18.85 23.22 1.75
C GLY A 369 -19.94 22.14 1.92
N ASN A 370 -20.52 21.65 0.84
CA ASN A 370 -21.61 20.68 0.90
C ASN A 370 -21.13 19.29 1.32
N GLN A 371 -21.57 18.85 2.51
CA GLN A 371 -21.22 17.55 3.11
C GLN A 371 -22.32 16.48 2.96
N SER A 372 -23.30 16.69 2.06
CA SER A 372 -24.32 15.67 1.75
C SER A 372 -23.70 14.41 1.17
N SER A 373 -24.29 13.25 1.47
CA SER A 373 -23.85 11.95 0.95
C SER A 373 -24.05 11.77 -0.56
N GLY A 374 -24.92 12.58 -1.17
CA GLY A 374 -25.12 12.64 -2.63
C GLY A 374 -24.27 13.71 -3.34
N ALA A 375 -23.53 14.57 -2.59
CA ALA A 375 -22.75 15.66 -3.17
C ALA A 375 -21.36 15.17 -3.66
N PHE A 376 -21.31 14.40 -4.76
CA PHE A 376 -20.08 13.78 -5.25
C PHE A 376 -19.03 14.81 -5.69
N ARG A 377 -19.45 15.99 -6.16
CA ARG A 377 -18.51 17.09 -6.46
C ARG A 377 -17.60 17.43 -5.27
N SER A 378 -18.12 17.29 -4.03
CA SER A 378 -17.31 17.55 -2.82
C SER A 378 -16.16 16.56 -2.65
N MET A 379 -16.27 15.32 -3.16
CA MET A 379 -15.17 14.34 -3.19
C MET A 379 -14.10 14.74 -4.20
N SER A 380 -14.49 15.21 -5.37
CA SER A 380 -13.55 15.66 -6.41
C SER A 380 -12.77 16.92 -6.02
N LEU A 381 -13.34 17.78 -5.18
CA LEU A 381 -12.68 18.97 -4.66
C LEU A 381 -11.77 18.69 -3.47
N ALA A 382 -12.08 17.64 -2.70
CA ALA A 382 -11.35 17.28 -1.49
C ALA A 382 -10.01 16.62 -1.81
N ASN A 383 -9.07 16.76 -0.89
CA ASN A 383 -7.80 16.01 -0.88
C ASN A 383 -7.58 15.25 0.44
N CYS A 384 -8.54 15.34 1.38
CA CYS A 384 -8.53 14.58 2.61
C CYS A 384 -9.94 14.32 3.15
N PHE A 385 -10.05 13.30 4.01
CA PHE A 385 -11.15 13.22 4.97
C PHE A 385 -10.75 13.94 6.26
N VAL A 386 -11.66 14.77 6.79
CA VAL A 386 -11.60 15.27 8.16
C VAL A 386 -12.37 14.27 9.02
N VAL A 387 -11.66 13.57 9.90
CA VAL A 387 -12.24 12.53 10.77
C VAL A 387 -12.62 13.17 12.09
N LEU A 388 -13.91 13.22 12.36
CA LEU A 388 -14.45 13.78 13.60
C LEU A 388 -15.00 12.64 14.44
N GLU A 389 -14.42 12.47 15.61
CA GLU A 389 -14.66 11.35 16.52
C GLU A 389 -16.14 11.29 16.93
N ARG A 390 -16.60 10.11 17.33
CA ARG A 390 -18.00 9.80 17.59
C ARG A 390 -18.64 10.77 18.60
N GLU A 391 -17.94 11.07 19.70
CA GLU A 391 -18.46 11.87 20.81
C GLU A 391 -18.27 13.38 20.59
N ARG A 392 -17.51 13.77 19.56
CA ARG A 392 -17.23 15.16 19.26
C ARG A 392 -18.49 15.89 18.77
N GLY A 393 -18.66 17.12 19.25
CA GLY A 393 -19.66 18.06 18.75
C GLY A 393 -19.16 18.91 17.58
N ARG A 394 -19.78 20.06 17.36
CA ARG A 394 -19.37 21.07 16.38
C ARG A 394 -17.91 21.47 16.61
N VAL A 395 -17.18 21.66 15.53
CA VAL A 395 -15.78 22.12 15.52
C VAL A 395 -15.74 23.56 15.07
N GLU A 396 -15.08 24.41 15.85
CA GLU A 396 -14.93 25.82 15.55
C GLU A 396 -13.60 26.09 14.81
N VAL A 397 -13.50 27.28 14.22
CA VAL A 397 -12.27 27.73 13.54
C VAL A 397 -11.11 27.78 14.53
N GLY A 398 -9.95 27.29 14.12
CA GLY A 398 -8.74 27.23 14.94
C GLY A 398 -8.60 25.98 15.80
N GLU A 399 -9.62 25.13 15.88
CA GLU A 399 -9.48 23.84 16.57
C GLU A 399 -8.65 22.84 15.80
N THR A 400 -8.04 21.87 16.51
CA THR A 400 -7.33 20.76 15.90
C THR A 400 -8.29 19.61 15.60
N VAL A 401 -8.19 19.05 14.39
CA VAL A 401 -8.88 17.86 13.92
C VAL A 401 -7.89 16.87 13.33
N GLN A 402 -8.34 15.62 13.14
CA GLN A 402 -7.56 14.62 12.44
C GLN A 402 -7.94 14.59 10.97
N ILE A 403 -6.94 14.55 10.08
CA ILE A 403 -7.16 14.39 8.64
C ILE A 403 -6.51 13.10 8.13
N GLN A 404 -7.15 12.44 7.17
CA GLN A 404 -6.61 11.30 6.43
C GLN A 404 -6.49 11.72 4.97
N LEU A 405 -5.27 11.68 4.44
CA LEU A 405 -4.97 12.16 3.09
C LEU A 405 -5.47 11.19 2.02
N PHE A 406 -6.03 11.68 0.94
CA PHE A 406 -6.50 10.83 -0.17
C PHE A 406 -5.37 10.09 -0.85
N ASN A 407 -4.17 10.66 -0.98
CA ASN A 407 -3.01 9.99 -1.55
C ASN A 407 -2.57 8.73 -0.81
N SER A 408 -2.89 8.63 0.50
CA SER A 408 -2.63 7.43 1.30
C SER A 408 -3.85 6.52 1.41
N THR A 409 -5.01 6.93 0.91
CA THR A 409 -6.29 6.26 1.14
C THR A 409 -6.98 5.80 -0.13
N LEU A 410 -7.00 6.63 -1.16
CA LEU A 410 -7.79 6.42 -2.38
C LEU A 410 -6.94 6.24 -3.65
N TYR A 411 -5.61 6.48 -3.57
CA TYR A 411 -4.69 6.38 -4.71
C TYR A 411 -3.55 5.40 -4.47
#